data_481d618853894a2c9dda2db7ecfdb477
#
_entry.id   481d618853894a2c9dda2db7ecfdb477
#
_cell.length_a   1.000
_cell.length_b   1.000
_cell.length_c   1.000
_cell.angle_alpha   90.00
_cell.angle_beta   90.00
_cell.angle_gamma   90.00
#
_symmetry.space_group_name_H-M   'P 1'
#
loop_
_entity.id
_entity.type
_entity.pdbx_description
1 polymer ?
#
loop_
_entity_poly.entity_id
_entity_poly.type
_entity_poly.pdbx_seq_one_letter_code
_entity_poly.pdbx_strand_id
1 'polypeptide(L)'
;MNGQAGSEPKLLLPGLAGFYASVSDLWYPMIRVVAGALLLYHGLDHLSHGLGPFAAGLAKGGFVFPTAAAVIVIILETAGAAAVALGLFTRFFAAGIAIQMAVIAFVVQMPRGFGRMELFLIWGIVMFSIALRGGGPYSLDRKIGKEL
;
A
#
# COMPACT_ATOMS: atom_id res chain seq x y z
N MET A 1 -23.04 -24.15 -24.40
CA MET A 1 -22.94 -22.72 -24.09
C MET A 1 -21.55 -22.29 -24.54
N ASN A 2 -21.48 -21.71 -25.75
CA ASN A 2 -20.22 -21.33 -26.37
C ASN A 2 -19.70 -20.05 -25.72
N GLY A 3 -18.57 -20.16 -24.99
CA GLY A 3 -17.84 -19.00 -24.46
C GLY A 3 -17.35 -18.15 -25.64
N GLN A 4 -17.84 -16.92 -25.73
CA GLN A 4 -17.28 -15.91 -26.62
C GLN A 4 -15.82 -15.65 -26.11
N ALA A 5 -14.85 -16.23 -26.79
CA ALA A 5 -13.48 -15.75 -26.73
C ALA A 5 -13.49 -14.34 -27.34
N GLY A 6 -13.68 -13.33 -26.51
CA GLY A 6 -13.52 -11.94 -26.90
C GLY A 6 -12.11 -11.78 -27.47
N SER A 7 -12.02 -11.41 -28.74
CA SER A 7 -10.73 -11.08 -29.36
C SER A 7 -10.07 -9.99 -28.54
N GLU A 8 -8.86 -10.23 -28.03
CA GLU A 8 -8.11 -9.18 -27.34
C GLU A 8 -7.99 -7.94 -28.24
N PRO A 9 -8.15 -6.74 -27.68
CA PRO A 9 -8.08 -5.51 -28.46
C PRO A 9 -6.70 -5.41 -29.13
N LYS A 10 -6.69 -5.15 -30.43
CA LYS A 10 -5.46 -4.97 -31.21
C LYS A 10 -4.84 -3.62 -30.89
N LEU A 11 -3.52 -3.59 -30.70
CA LEU A 11 -2.79 -2.34 -30.49
C LEU A 11 -2.91 -1.46 -31.75
N LEU A 12 -3.18 -0.18 -31.55
CA LEU A 12 -3.16 0.82 -32.63
C LEU A 12 -1.78 0.98 -33.24
N LEU A 13 -0.72 0.77 -32.43
CA LEU A 13 0.68 0.82 -32.87
C LEU A 13 1.31 -0.57 -32.61
N PRO A 14 1.27 -1.50 -33.56
CA PRO A 14 1.77 -2.87 -33.39
C PRO A 14 3.26 -2.93 -33.04
N GLY A 15 4.06 -1.93 -33.45
CA GLY A 15 5.49 -1.83 -33.12
C GLY A 15 5.81 -1.69 -31.62
N LEU A 16 4.81 -1.30 -30.79
CA LEU A 16 4.96 -1.22 -29.33
C LEU A 16 4.68 -2.55 -28.61
N ALA A 17 4.24 -3.60 -29.31
CA ALA A 17 3.88 -4.88 -28.70
C ALA A 17 5.08 -5.50 -27.94
N GLY A 18 6.26 -5.46 -28.53
CA GLY A 18 7.49 -5.97 -27.90
C GLY A 18 7.86 -5.21 -26.63
N PHE A 19 7.70 -3.88 -26.64
CA PHE A 19 7.93 -3.05 -25.44
C PHE A 19 6.94 -3.40 -24.33
N TYR A 20 5.65 -3.42 -24.63
CA TYR A 20 4.63 -3.78 -23.62
C TYR A 20 4.84 -5.18 -23.06
N ALA A 21 5.18 -6.15 -23.89
CA ALA A 21 5.48 -7.51 -23.45
C ALA A 21 6.68 -7.55 -22.50
N SER A 22 7.73 -6.77 -22.76
CA SER A 22 8.94 -6.75 -21.94
C SER A 22 8.76 -6.08 -20.58
N VAL A 23 7.84 -5.11 -20.46
CA VAL A 23 7.61 -4.36 -19.21
C VAL A 23 6.38 -4.86 -18.44
N SER A 24 5.55 -5.74 -19.05
CA SER A 24 4.30 -6.22 -18.44
C SER A 24 4.51 -6.91 -17.08
N ASP A 25 5.63 -7.54 -16.84
CA ASP A 25 5.91 -8.25 -15.59
C ASP A 25 6.50 -7.33 -14.50
N LEU A 26 6.94 -6.12 -14.88
CA LEU A 26 7.63 -5.20 -13.97
C LEU A 26 6.68 -4.21 -13.28
N TRP A 27 5.52 -3.92 -13.86
CA TRP A 27 4.61 -2.90 -13.34
C TRP A 27 4.20 -3.14 -11.88
N TYR A 28 3.88 -4.40 -11.56
CA TYR A 28 3.40 -4.75 -10.21
C TYR A 28 4.52 -4.70 -9.15
N PRO A 29 5.68 -5.36 -9.35
CA PRO A 29 6.81 -5.18 -8.45
C PRO A 29 7.20 -3.71 -8.25
N MET A 30 7.16 -2.91 -9.31
CA MET A 30 7.45 -1.47 -9.24
C MET A 30 6.46 -0.73 -8.33
N ILE A 31 5.14 -0.92 -8.52
CA ILE A 31 4.12 -0.30 -7.65
C ILE A 31 4.34 -0.71 -6.21
N ARG A 32 4.56 -2.00 -5.93
CA ARG A 32 4.77 -2.52 -4.59
C ARG A 32 6.01 -1.92 -3.93
N VAL A 33 7.14 -1.89 -4.64
CA VAL A 33 8.40 -1.33 -4.13
C VAL A 33 8.27 0.16 -3.88
N VAL A 34 7.74 0.93 -4.83
CA VAL A 34 7.57 2.38 -4.71
C VAL A 34 6.60 2.71 -3.57
N ALA A 35 5.45 2.04 -3.53
CA ALA A 35 4.47 2.27 -2.46
C ALA A 35 5.03 1.95 -1.08
N GLY A 36 5.73 0.81 -0.93
CA GLY A 36 6.38 0.45 0.33
C GLY A 36 7.49 1.43 0.71
N ALA A 37 8.34 1.86 -0.24
CA ALA A 37 9.43 2.79 0.02
C ALA A 37 8.92 4.18 0.46
N LEU A 38 7.88 4.70 -0.19
CA LEU A 38 7.28 5.99 0.18
C LEU A 38 6.65 5.95 1.56
N LEU A 39 5.94 4.88 1.91
CA LEU A 39 5.38 4.73 3.26
C LEU A 39 6.46 4.51 4.32
N LEU A 40 7.52 3.77 3.99
CA LEU A 40 8.68 3.63 4.87
C LEU A 40 9.30 4.99 5.20
N TYR A 41 9.42 5.88 4.21
CA TYR A 41 9.88 7.24 4.44
C TYR A 41 9.00 7.98 5.46
N HIS A 42 7.67 7.90 5.35
CA HIS A 42 6.75 8.49 6.33
C HIS A 42 6.90 7.88 7.71
N GLY A 43 7.01 6.55 7.81
CA GLY A 43 7.21 5.86 9.09
C GLY A 43 8.53 6.26 9.77
N LEU A 44 9.61 6.41 9.00
CA LEU A 44 10.90 6.89 9.52
C LEU A 44 10.83 8.36 9.97
N ASP A 45 10.08 9.19 9.26
CA ASP A 45 9.84 10.58 9.66
C ASP A 45 9.10 10.65 11.01
N HIS A 46 8.01 9.89 11.17
CA HIS A 46 7.32 9.78 12.47
C HIS A 46 8.23 9.27 13.59
N LEU A 47 9.08 8.30 13.29
CA LEU A 47 10.04 7.76 14.27
C LEU A 47 11.08 8.79 14.66
N SER A 48 11.57 9.60 13.71
CA SER A 48 12.57 10.66 13.97
C SER A 48 12.05 11.78 14.88
N HIS A 49 10.77 12.12 14.77
CA HIS A 49 10.11 13.12 15.63
C HIS A 49 9.73 12.54 17.01
N GLY A 50 9.74 11.23 17.16
CA GLY A 50 9.48 10.53 18.41
C GLY A 50 8.00 10.20 18.63
N LEU A 51 7.78 9.12 19.37
CA LEU A 51 6.45 8.58 19.65
C LEU A 51 5.56 9.56 20.42
N GLY A 52 6.11 10.29 21.39
CA GLY A 52 5.33 11.21 22.24
C GLY A 52 4.67 12.35 21.46
N PRO A 53 5.42 13.17 20.71
CA PRO A 53 4.84 14.20 19.84
C PRO A 53 3.83 13.68 18.84
N PHE A 54 4.08 12.52 18.22
CA PHE A 54 3.15 11.90 17.29
C PHE A 54 1.85 11.47 17.98
N ALA A 55 1.93 10.78 19.12
CA ALA A 55 0.75 10.40 19.92
C ALA A 55 -0.05 11.63 20.39
N ALA A 56 0.63 12.72 20.81
CA ALA A 56 -0.02 13.96 21.16
C ALA A 56 -0.79 14.59 19.97
N GLY A 57 -0.27 14.47 18.76
CA GLY A 57 -0.97 14.87 17.54
C GLY A 57 -2.26 14.06 17.31
N LEU A 58 -2.20 12.74 17.50
CA LEU A 58 -3.36 11.87 17.39
C LEU A 58 -4.41 12.16 18.48
N ALA A 59 -3.98 12.45 19.72
CA ALA A 59 -4.88 12.86 20.79
C ALA A 59 -5.67 14.13 20.43
N LYS A 60 -5.00 15.14 19.86
CA LYS A 60 -5.66 16.35 19.34
C LYS A 60 -6.61 16.04 18.19
N GLY A 61 -6.36 14.97 17.43
CA GLY A 61 -7.23 14.45 16.37
C GLY A 61 -8.43 13.64 16.87
N GLY A 62 -8.58 13.47 18.20
CA GLY A 62 -9.73 12.78 18.81
C GLY A 62 -9.57 11.26 18.95
N PHE A 63 -8.37 10.73 18.81
CA PHE A 63 -8.12 9.30 19.04
C PHE A 63 -8.23 8.95 20.52
N VAL A 64 -9.02 7.93 20.86
CA VAL A 64 -9.25 7.47 22.24
C VAL A 64 -8.00 6.84 22.84
N PHE A 65 -7.22 6.11 22.03
CA PHE A 65 -5.97 5.45 22.43
C PHE A 65 -4.80 5.95 21.58
N PRO A 66 -4.37 7.23 21.74
CA PRO A 66 -3.44 7.86 20.81
C PRO A 66 -2.05 7.21 20.80
N THR A 67 -1.55 6.76 21.95
CA THR A 67 -0.26 6.10 22.04
C THR A 67 -0.28 4.73 21.35
N ALA A 68 -1.32 3.94 21.56
CA ALA A 68 -1.45 2.64 20.88
C ALA A 68 -1.60 2.82 19.37
N ALA A 69 -2.40 3.79 18.94
CA ALA A 69 -2.55 4.14 17.53
C ALA A 69 -1.21 4.58 16.91
N ALA A 70 -0.44 5.43 17.61
CA ALA A 70 0.87 5.89 17.15
C ALA A 70 1.86 4.72 16.98
N VAL A 71 1.90 3.79 17.93
CA VAL A 71 2.74 2.58 17.83
C VAL A 71 2.36 1.73 16.63
N ILE A 72 1.06 1.47 16.42
CA ILE A 72 0.57 0.68 15.28
C ILE A 72 0.95 1.35 13.97
N VAL A 73 0.72 2.65 13.83
CA VAL A 73 1.08 3.41 12.63
C VAL A 73 2.57 3.32 12.35
N ILE A 74 3.43 3.57 13.35
CA ILE A 74 4.88 3.50 13.17
C ILE A 74 5.31 2.10 12.74
N ILE A 75 4.77 1.03 13.35
CA ILE A 75 5.11 -0.35 12.96
C ILE A 75 4.69 -0.64 11.53
N LEU A 76 3.46 -0.26 11.15
CA LEU A 76 2.95 -0.50 9.80
C LEU A 76 3.70 0.31 8.73
N GLU A 77 4.04 1.57 9.03
CA GLU A 77 4.73 2.45 8.08
C GLU A 77 6.26 2.27 8.08
N THR A 78 6.84 1.55 9.03
CA THR A 78 8.27 1.17 9.01
C THR A 78 8.43 -0.29 8.62
N ALA A 79 8.30 -1.21 9.58
CA ALA A 79 8.50 -2.65 9.34
C ALA A 79 7.51 -3.21 8.30
N GLY A 80 6.23 -2.82 8.37
CA GLY A 80 5.20 -3.26 7.43
C GLY A 80 5.46 -2.74 6.01
N ALA A 81 5.79 -1.46 5.87
CA ALA A 81 6.10 -0.86 4.57
C ALA A 81 7.37 -1.45 3.94
N ALA A 82 8.43 -1.68 4.74
CA ALA A 82 9.63 -2.38 4.30
C ALA A 82 9.31 -3.82 3.85
N ALA A 83 8.49 -4.54 4.62
CA ALA A 83 8.04 -5.88 4.29
C ALA A 83 7.26 -5.89 2.96
N VAL A 84 6.33 -4.96 2.75
CA VAL A 84 5.60 -4.81 1.47
C VAL A 84 6.58 -4.53 0.33
N ALA A 85 7.54 -3.61 0.48
CA ALA A 85 8.52 -3.32 -0.55
C ALA A 85 9.33 -4.57 -0.96
N LEU A 86 9.77 -5.36 0.02
CA LEU A 86 10.51 -6.60 -0.21
C LEU A 86 9.63 -7.76 -0.69
N GLY A 87 8.32 -7.65 -0.52
CA GLY A 87 7.38 -8.73 -0.81
C GLY A 87 7.43 -9.84 0.23
N LEU A 88 7.51 -9.49 1.51
CA LEU A 88 7.52 -10.41 2.64
C LEU A 88 6.24 -10.24 3.47
N PHE A 89 5.50 -11.33 3.70
CA PHE A 89 4.17 -11.27 4.35
C PHE A 89 3.29 -10.19 3.73
N THR A 90 3.35 -10.09 2.43
CA THR A 90 2.84 -8.96 1.66
C THR A 90 1.37 -8.71 1.91
N ARG A 91 0.54 -9.76 1.88
CA ARG A 91 -0.91 -9.64 2.09
C ARG A 91 -1.25 -9.09 3.46
N PHE A 92 -0.58 -9.60 4.49
CA PHE A 92 -0.81 -9.20 5.88
C PHE A 92 -0.50 -7.71 6.11
N PHE A 93 0.71 -7.29 5.75
CA PHE A 93 1.10 -5.89 5.97
C PHE A 93 0.37 -4.91 5.05
N ALA A 94 0.15 -5.27 3.80
CA ALA A 94 -0.61 -4.42 2.89
C ALA A 94 -2.07 -4.26 3.33
N ALA A 95 -2.72 -5.31 3.85
CA ALA A 95 -4.05 -5.22 4.43
C ALA A 95 -4.08 -4.33 5.67
N GLY A 96 -3.12 -4.48 6.58
CA GLY A 96 -2.98 -3.63 7.77
C GLY A 96 -2.84 -2.15 7.41
N ILE A 97 -1.98 -1.84 6.44
CA ILE A 97 -1.79 -0.47 5.95
C ILE A 97 -3.05 0.04 5.23
N ALA A 98 -3.74 -0.79 4.44
CA ALA A 98 -4.99 -0.39 3.79
C ALA A 98 -6.08 -0.02 4.81
N ILE A 99 -6.23 -0.82 5.88
CA ILE A 99 -7.14 -0.52 6.99
C ILE A 99 -6.73 0.79 7.69
N GLN A 100 -5.43 0.98 7.97
CA GLN A 100 -4.92 2.23 8.55
C GLN A 100 -5.29 3.44 7.68
N MET A 101 -5.08 3.37 6.36
CA MET A 101 -5.42 4.45 5.43
C MET A 101 -6.92 4.72 5.39
N ALA A 102 -7.75 3.68 5.45
CA ALA A 102 -9.20 3.84 5.54
C ALA A 102 -9.61 4.54 6.86
N VAL A 103 -9.03 4.16 8.00
CA VAL A 103 -9.27 4.85 9.28
C VAL A 103 -8.86 6.33 9.19
N ILE A 104 -7.69 6.63 8.65
CA ILE A 104 -7.25 8.02 8.48
C ILE A 104 -8.19 8.78 7.54
N ALA A 105 -8.58 8.20 6.41
CA ALA A 105 -9.47 8.83 5.45
C ALA A 105 -10.83 9.17 6.07
N PHE A 106 -11.51 8.18 6.63
CA PHE A 106 -12.90 8.32 7.05
C PHE A 106 -13.06 8.90 8.47
N VAL A 107 -12.15 8.59 9.41
CA VAL A 107 -12.27 9.05 10.79
C VAL A 107 -11.57 10.40 11.00
N VAL A 108 -10.38 10.57 10.42
CA VAL A 108 -9.56 11.76 10.68
C VAL A 108 -9.77 12.86 9.65
N GLN A 109 -9.83 12.52 8.38
CA GLN A 109 -9.79 13.51 7.29
C GLN A 109 -11.16 13.86 6.72
N MET A 110 -12.11 12.93 6.74
CA MET A 110 -13.48 13.18 6.23
C MET A 110 -14.13 14.40 6.88
N PRO A 111 -14.06 14.62 8.22
CA PRO A 111 -14.60 15.83 8.84
C PRO A 111 -13.90 17.13 8.41
N ARG A 112 -12.70 17.01 7.83
CA ARG A 112 -11.88 18.15 7.36
C ARG A 112 -12.06 18.47 5.87
N GLY A 113 -12.92 17.70 5.19
CA GLY A 113 -13.26 17.84 3.77
C GLY A 113 -12.62 16.84 2.84
N PHE A 114 -13.27 16.60 1.71
CA PHE A 114 -12.90 15.58 0.71
C PHE A 114 -11.45 15.72 0.21
N GLY A 115 -10.99 16.93 -0.10
CA GLY A 115 -9.64 17.14 -0.61
C GLY A 115 -8.52 16.70 0.34
N ARG A 116 -8.80 16.58 1.64
CA ARG A 116 -7.84 16.02 2.62
C ARG A 116 -7.92 14.50 2.71
N MET A 117 -9.08 13.93 2.41
CA MET A 117 -9.33 12.49 2.44
C MET A 117 -8.77 11.78 1.20
N GLU A 118 -8.78 12.45 0.05
CA GLU A 118 -8.46 11.90 -1.27
C GLU A 118 -7.14 11.12 -1.30
N LEU A 119 -6.08 11.71 -0.78
CA LEU A 119 -4.75 11.08 -0.77
C LEU A 119 -4.75 9.74 -0.01
N PHE A 120 -5.42 9.70 1.13
CA PHE A 120 -5.48 8.48 1.95
C PHE A 120 -6.37 7.40 1.32
N LEU A 121 -7.40 7.79 0.56
CA LEU A 121 -8.18 6.86 -0.24
C LEU A 121 -7.33 6.21 -1.35
N ILE A 122 -6.54 7.01 -2.07
CA ILE A 122 -5.65 6.48 -3.11
C ILE A 122 -4.65 5.49 -2.49
N TRP A 123 -3.99 5.85 -1.40
CA TRP A 123 -3.08 4.97 -0.68
C TRP A 123 -3.78 3.69 -0.19
N GLY A 124 -4.98 3.82 0.37
CA GLY A 124 -5.80 2.69 0.81
C GLY A 124 -6.11 1.73 -0.32
N ILE A 125 -6.53 2.24 -1.49
CA ILE A 125 -6.83 1.43 -2.69
C ILE A 125 -5.57 0.74 -3.22
N VAL A 126 -4.44 1.43 -3.28
CA VAL A 126 -3.16 0.84 -3.72
C VAL A 126 -2.76 -0.30 -2.79
N MET A 127 -2.77 -0.09 -1.47
CA MET A 127 -2.41 -1.12 -0.50
C MET A 127 -3.41 -2.27 -0.48
N PHE A 128 -4.70 -2.00 -0.61
CA PHE A 128 -5.72 -3.04 -0.74
C PHE A 128 -5.50 -3.89 -2.00
N SER A 129 -5.18 -3.27 -3.13
CA SER A 129 -4.86 -3.97 -4.37
C SER A 129 -3.62 -4.87 -4.23
N ILE A 130 -2.59 -4.39 -3.50
CA ILE A 130 -1.41 -5.20 -3.17
C ILE A 130 -1.78 -6.36 -2.25
N ALA A 131 -2.64 -6.14 -1.24
CA ALA A 131 -3.11 -7.19 -0.34
C ALA A 131 -3.87 -8.30 -1.11
N LEU A 132 -4.72 -7.93 -2.06
CA LEU A 132 -5.45 -8.90 -2.90
C LEU A 132 -4.51 -9.70 -3.80
N ARG A 133 -3.51 -9.07 -4.39
CA ARG A 133 -2.58 -9.73 -5.31
C ARG A 133 -1.50 -10.55 -4.59
N GLY A 134 -1.05 -10.11 -3.41
CA GLY A 134 0.07 -10.72 -2.67
C GLY A 134 1.44 -10.28 -3.17
N GLY A 135 2.48 -11.04 -2.86
CA GLY A 135 3.87 -10.71 -3.19
C GLY A 135 4.16 -10.63 -4.69
N GLY A 136 3.54 -11.47 -5.49
CA GLY A 136 3.73 -11.52 -6.93
C GLY A 136 5.16 -11.92 -7.37
N PRO A 137 5.52 -11.68 -8.66
CA PRO A 137 6.88 -11.93 -9.14
C PRO A 137 7.89 -11.05 -8.39
N TYR A 138 9.11 -11.53 -8.26
CA TYR A 138 10.22 -10.84 -7.57
C TYR A 138 9.96 -10.51 -6.09
N SER A 139 9.19 -11.37 -5.37
CA SER A 139 8.92 -11.24 -3.93
C SER A 139 9.69 -12.27 -3.12
N LEU A 140 9.92 -11.96 -1.83
CA LEU A 140 10.44 -12.93 -0.88
C LEU A 140 9.42 -14.02 -0.58
N ASP A 141 8.12 -13.69 -0.51
CA ASP A 141 7.03 -14.67 -0.34
C ASP A 141 7.11 -15.78 -1.39
N ARG A 142 7.36 -15.42 -2.65
CA ARG A 142 7.54 -16.38 -3.73
C ARG A 142 8.77 -17.26 -3.56
N LYS A 143 9.88 -16.71 -3.05
CA LYS A 143 11.10 -17.50 -2.77
C LYS A 143 10.92 -18.47 -1.62
N ILE A 144 10.15 -18.07 -0.60
CA ILE A 144 9.84 -18.90 0.57
C ILE A 144 8.76 -19.96 0.23
N GLY A 145 7.97 -19.70 -0.82
CA GLY A 145 6.86 -20.58 -1.24
C GLY A 145 5.65 -20.51 -0.32
N LYS A 146 5.52 -19.44 0.48
CA LYS A 146 4.39 -19.19 1.40
C LYS A 146 4.01 -17.72 1.37
N GLU A 147 2.72 -17.45 1.31
CA GLU A 147 2.13 -16.13 1.49
C GLU A 147 1.21 -16.16 2.73
N LEU A 148 1.23 -15.10 3.51
CA LEU A 148 0.27 -14.83 4.60
C LEU A 148 -0.63 -13.69 4.20
#